data_fe157510c4a326a51d01301a98723dc3
#
_entry.id   fe157510c4a326a51d01301a98723dc3
#
_cell.length_a   1.000
_cell.length_b   1.000
_cell.length_c   1.000
_cell.angle_alpha   90.00
_cell.angle_beta   90.00
_cell.angle_gamma   90.00
#
_symmetry.space_group_name_H-M   'P 1'
#
loop_
_entity.id
_entity.type
_entity.pdbx_description
1 polymer ?
#
loop_
_entity_poly.entity_id
_entity_poly.type
_entity_poly.pdbx_seq_one_letter_code
_entity_poly.pdbx_strand_id
1 'polypeptide(L)'
;MIHPSALVSSSARIDEGVEIGPYSIVHENVWIKRNAKVGAFCEIGLPTPHAKQSKLEVGEGAAIRSHTVIYTGSRIGPGLQTGHHVCIRENSEISEGVQLGSRTDVQGDCSIGAHTKLHADVHVGKKSRIGCFVWLFPEVLLTNDPMPPSETLIGPVIEDYCVVASKVLIFPGITIASNAVVAAGSVVKADIPEWTLASGNPAKPACDVRILRMPGNPKEKAYPWRNRFHRGYPQEVVQAWIEQAETMRNEK
;
A
#
# COMPACT_ATOMS: atom_id res chain seq x y z
N MET A 1 -25.86 6.43 -3.23
CA MET A 1 -26.40 7.77 -3.65
C MET A 1 -25.38 8.50 -4.49
N ILE A 2 -25.74 9.02 -5.65
CA ILE A 2 -24.86 9.81 -6.53
C ILE A 2 -25.25 11.29 -6.38
N HIS A 3 -24.26 12.13 -6.06
CA HIS A 3 -24.50 13.58 -5.94
C HIS A 3 -24.86 14.19 -7.31
N PRO A 4 -25.84 15.12 -7.40
CA PRO A 4 -26.29 15.68 -8.68
C PRO A 4 -25.20 16.40 -9.50
N SER A 5 -24.14 16.89 -8.87
CA SER A 5 -22.98 17.51 -9.55
C SER A 5 -21.89 16.52 -9.95
N ALA A 6 -22.03 15.24 -9.67
CA ALA A 6 -21.08 14.21 -10.13
C ALA A 6 -21.34 13.89 -11.61
N LEU A 7 -20.26 13.71 -12.37
CA LEU A 7 -20.30 13.30 -13.77
C LEU A 7 -19.99 11.81 -13.85
N VAL A 8 -20.98 11.00 -14.18
CA VAL A 8 -20.81 9.54 -14.29
C VAL A 8 -21.11 9.12 -15.74
N SER A 9 -20.13 8.48 -16.37
CA SER A 9 -20.30 7.96 -17.74
C SER A 9 -21.45 6.96 -17.79
N SER A 10 -22.22 6.99 -18.87
CA SER A 10 -23.30 6.03 -19.12
C SER A 10 -22.82 4.59 -19.30
N SER A 11 -21.54 4.38 -19.63
CA SER A 11 -20.92 3.06 -19.72
C SER A 11 -20.29 2.58 -18.40
N ALA A 12 -20.28 3.42 -17.35
CA ALA A 12 -19.84 3.01 -16.03
C ALA A 12 -20.90 2.12 -15.36
N ARG A 13 -20.42 1.08 -14.69
CA ARG A 13 -21.26 0.20 -13.88
C ARG A 13 -21.14 0.59 -12.40
N ILE A 14 -22.27 0.98 -11.80
CA ILE A 14 -22.37 1.38 -10.41
C ILE A 14 -23.27 0.39 -9.69
N ASP A 15 -22.72 -0.40 -8.77
CA ASP A 15 -23.50 -1.38 -8.02
C ASP A 15 -24.30 -0.71 -6.88
N GLU A 16 -25.14 -1.51 -6.20
CA GLU A 16 -26.00 -1.04 -5.11
C GLU A 16 -25.19 -0.50 -3.92
N GLY A 17 -25.73 0.49 -3.22
CA GLY A 17 -25.14 1.08 -2.03
C GLY A 17 -23.93 1.98 -2.28
N VAL A 18 -23.53 2.19 -3.55
CA VAL A 18 -22.43 3.10 -3.89
C VAL A 18 -22.83 4.56 -3.63
N GLU A 19 -21.90 5.30 -3.04
CA GLU A 19 -22.00 6.74 -2.83
C GLU A 19 -20.93 7.46 -3.68
N ILE A 20 -21.34 8.52 -4.42
CA ILE A 20 -20.40 9.35 -5.20
C ILE A 20 -20.62 10.81 -4.80
N GLY A 21 -19.57 11.43 -4.25
CA GLY A 21 -19.55 12.80 -3.76
C GLY A 21 -19.59 13.86 -4.87
N PRO A 22 -19.79 15.14 -4.48
CA PRO A 22 -19.92 16.23 -5.41
C PRO A 22 -18.66 16.45 -6.26
N TYR A 23 -18.89 16.87 -7.51
CA TYR A 23 -17.86 17.22 -8.48
C TYR A 23 -16.87 16.10 -8.80
N SER A 24 -17.21 14.85 -8.50
CA SER A 24 -16.41 13.69 -8.88
C SER A 24 -16.76 13.23 -10.29
N ILE A 25 -15.77 12.71 -10.99
CA ILE A 25 -15.87 12.20 -12.35
C ILE A 25 -15.64 10.68 -12.33
N VAL A 26 -16.56 9.92 -12.92
CA VAL A 26 -16.40 8.48 -13.16
C VAL A 26 -16.40 8.27 -14.67
N HIS A 27 -15.26 7.84 -15.18
CA HIS A 27 -15.03 7.66 -16.62
C HIS A 27 -15.68 6.39 -17.17
N GLU A 28 -15.47 6.17 -18.46
CA GLU A 28 -15.94 4.99 -19.18
C GLU A 28 -15.28 3.70 -18.68
N ASN A 29 -15.99 2.57 -18.81
CA ASN A 29 -15.49 1.23 -18.46
C ASN A 29 -15.07 1.07 -16.99
N VAL A 30 -15.52 1.94 -16.09
CA VAL A 30 -15.34 1.81 -14.65
C VAL A 30 -16.45 0.96 -14.07
N TRP A 31 -16.08 0.00 -13.23
CA TRP A 31 -17.02 -0.74 -12.41
C TRP A 31 -16.73 -0.46 -10.93
N ILE A 32 -17.68 0.21 -10.25
CA ILE A 32 -17.64 0.45 -8.80
C ILE A 32 -18.57 -0.54 -8.10
N LYS A 33 -18.00 -1.41 -7.29
CA LYS A 33 -18.72 -2.48 -6.61
C LYS A 33 -19.44 -1.99 -5.36
N ARG A 34 -20.32 -2.83 -4.82
CA ARG A 34 -21.26 -2.53 -3.73
C ARG A 34 -20.63 -1.74 -2.59
N ASN A 35 -21.43 -0.85 -1.99
CA ASN A 35 -21.10 -0.12 -0.78
C ASN A 35 -19.80 0.71 -0.84
N ALA A 36 -19.20 0.89 -2.00
CA ALA A 36 -18.04 1.77 -2.14
C ALA A 36 -18.44 3.23 -2.00
N LYS A 37 -17.57 4.04 -1.40
CA LYS A 37 -17.78 5.47 -1.18
C LYS A 37 -16.67 6.25 -1.87
N VAL A 38 -17.06 7.11 -2.79
CA VAL A 38 -16.19 8.05 -3.51
C VAL A 38 -16.44 9.44 -2.96
N GLY A 39 -15.42 10.08 -2.42
CA GLY A 39 -15.46 11.44 -1.87
C GLY A 39 -15.70 12.50 -2.95
N ALA A 40 -15.60 13.77 -2.56
CA ALA A 40 -15.73 14.89 -3.49
C ALA A 40 -14.47 15.10 -4.35
N PHE A 41 -14.63 15.65 -5.55
CA PHE A 41 -13.52 16.00 -6.43
C PHE A 41 -12.58 14.84 -6.78
N CYS A 42 -13.10 13.62 -6.84
CA CYS A 42 -12.34 12.46 -7.26
C CYS A 42 -12.45 12.26 -8.77
N GLU A 43 -11.42 11.66 -9.36
CA GLU A 43 -11.41 11.27 -10.76
C GLU A 43 -11.12 9.78 -10.89
N ILE A 44 -12.15 9.00 -11.24
CA ILE A 44 -12.12 7.53 -11.21
C ILE A 44 -12.14 6.98 -12.63
N GLY A 45 -11.09 6.28 -13.01
CA GLY A 45 -10.92 5.72 -14.34
C GLY A 45 -10.32 6.70 -15.34
N LEU A 46 -9.47 7.63 -14.89
CA LEU A 46 -8.81 8.59 -15.78
C LEU A 46 -8.05 7.84 -16.89
N PRO A 47 -8.41 8.08 -18.17
CA PRO A 47 -7.78 7.37 -19.28
C PRO A 47 -6.33 7.84 -19.48
N THR A 48 -5.48 6.91 -19.91
CA THR A 48 -4.08 7.19 -20.25
C THR A 48 -3.63 6.27 -21.39
N PRO A 49 -2.76 6.73 -22.30
CA PRO A 49 -2.19 5.89 -23.35
C PRO A 49 -1.28 4.77 -22.81
N HIS A 50 -0.88 4.84 -21.55
CA HIS A 50 -0.03 3.83 -20.91
C HIS A 50 -0.82 2.67 -20.28
N ALA A 51 -2.15 2.76 -20.22
CA ALA A 51 -2.97 1.68 -19.73
C ALA A 51 -3.01 0.50 -20.71
N LYS A 52 -2.77 -0.71 -20.20
CA LYS A 52 -2.84 -1.96 -20.99
C LYS A 52 -4.29 -2.32 -21.35
N GLN A 53 -5.24 -1.80 -20.58
CA GLN A 53 -6.68 -1.97 -20.80
C GLN A 53 -7.43 -0.74 -20.32
N SER A 54 -8.59 -0.47 -20.92
CA SER A 54 -9.43 0.68 -20.55
C SER A 54 -10.27 0.46 -19.30
N LYS A 55 -10.31 -0.76 -18.75
CA LYS A 55 -11.16 -1.13 -17.62
C LYS A 55 -10.52 -0.77 -16.27
N LEU A 56 -11.35 -0.26 -15.35
CA LEU A 56 -11.02 -0.12 -13.94
C LEU A 56 -12.10 -0.82 -13.10
N GLU A 57 -11.67 -1.67 -12.15
CA GLU A 57 -12.56 -2.22 -11.14
C GLU A 57 -12.22 -1.66 -9.77
N VAL A 58 -13.22 -1.11 -9.07
CA VAL A 58 -13.13 -0.67 -7.67
C VAL A 58 -13.90 -1.65 -6.81
N GLY A 59 -13.19 -2.28 -5.87
CA GLY A 59 -13.72 -3.34 -5.01
C GLY A 59 -14.80 -2.89 -4.04
N GLU A 60 -15.54 -3.85 -3.54
CA GLU A 60 -16.63 -3.66 -2.58
C GLU A 60 -16.15 -2.94 -1.31
N GLY A 61 -16.94 -2.03 -0.77
CA GLY A 61 -16.65 -1.33 0.48
C GLY A 61 -15.46 -0.38 0.44
N ALA A 62 -14.91 -0.08 -0.75
CA ALA A 62 -13.83 0.88 -0.87
C ALA A 62 -14.24 2.27 -0.36
N ALA A 63 -13.38 2.91 0.44
CA ALA A 63 -13.55 4.26 0.97
C ALA A 63 -12.49 5.20 0.38
N ILE A 64 -12.87 5.86 -0.71
CA ILE A 64 -12.01 6.75 -1.48
C ILE A 64 -12.29 8.19 -1.05
N ARG A 65 -11.32 8.85 -0.42
CA ARG A 65 -11.46 10.23 0.04
C ARG A 65 -11.21 11.23 -1.09
N SER A 66 -11.58 12.50 -0.81
CA SER A 66 -11.61 13.57 -1.81
C SER A 66 -10.26 13.80 -2.50
N HIS A 67 -10.34 14.29 -3.74
CA HIS A 67 -9.21 14.61 -4.62
C HIS A 67 -8.33 13.39 -4.97
N THR A 68 -8.88 12.19 -4.88
CA THR A 68 -8.19 10.97 -5.29
C THR A 68 -8.37 10.75 -6.79
N VAL A 69 -7.28 10.41 -7.47
CA VAL A 69 -7.27 10.06 -8.89
C VAL A 69 -6.86 8.60 -9.06
N ILE A 70 -7.67 7.83 -9.77
CA ILE A 70 -7.37 6.43 -10.11
C ILE A 70 -7.44 6.27 -11.62
N TYR A 71 -6.36 5.81 -12.23
CA TYR A 71 -6.25 5.62 -13.67
C TYR A 71 -6.82 4.28 -14.13
N THR A 72 -7.18 4.23 -15.41
CA THR A 72 -7.59 2.97 -16.09
C THR A 72 -6.49 1.90 -16.06
N GLY A 73 -6.88 0.66 -16.32
CA GLY A 73 -5.98 -0.48 -16.32
C GLY A 73 -5.67 -1.07 -14.94
N SER A 74 -6.06 -0.36 -13.88
CA SER A 74 -5.82 -0.80 -12.50
C SER A 74 -6.96 -1.67 -11.96
N ARG A 75 -6.65 -2.46 -10.95
CA ARG A 75 -7.60 -3.28 -10.21
C ARG A 75 -7.49 -2.99 -8.72
N ILE A 76 -8.60 -2.59 -8.14
CA ILE A 76 -8.68 -2.24 -6.72
C ILE A 76 -9.49 -3.31 -5.98
N GLY A 77 -8.87 -3.96 -5.02
CA GLY A 77 -9.49 -4.96 -4.16
C GLY A 77 -10.52 -4.39 -3.18
N PRO A 78 -11.28 -5.27 -2.50
CA PRO A 78 -12.27 -4.87 -1.52
C PRO A 78 -11.66 -4.10 -0.34
N GLY A 79 -12.42 -3.18 0.24
CA GLY A 79 -12.04 -2.51 1.47
C GLY A 79 -10.85 -1.55 1.37
N LEU A 80 -10.46 -1.12 0.15
CA LEU A 80 -9.46 -0.05 0.02
C LEU A 80 -9.88 1.17 0.84
N GLN A 81 -8.95 1.74 1.58
CA GLN A 81 -9.13 3.03 2.24
C GLN A 81 -8.06 4.01 1.77
N THR A 82 -8.48 5.16 1.23
CA THR A 82 -7.54 6.23 0.89
C THR A 82 -7.63 7.38 1.88
N GLY A 83 -6.53 8.10 2.07
CA GLY A 83 -6.52 9.47 2.52
C GLY A 83 -6.95 10.41 1.38
N HIS A 84 -6.75 11.70 1.58
CA HIS A 84 -7.01 12.71 0.56
C HIS A 84 -5.85 12.84 -0.41
N HIS A 85 -6.14 13.28 -1.67
CA HIS A 85 -5.11 13.52 -2.70
C HIS A 85 -4.24 12.30 -3.00
N VAL A 86 -4.81 11.11 -3.02
CA VAL A 86 -4.10 9.89 -3.43
C VAL A 86 -4.13 9.77 -4.95
N CYS A 87 -3.02 9.36 -5.54
CA CYS A 87 -2.94 9.02 -6.94
C CYS A 87 -2.58 7.54 -7.11
N ILE A 88 -3.38 6.80 -7.89
CA ILE A 88 -3.08 5.41 -8.29
C ILE A 88 -3.05 5.39 -9.81
N ARG A 89 -1.84 5.28 -10.36
CA ARG A 89 -1.64 5.23 -11.80
C ARG A 89 -1.96 3.87 -12.39
N GLU A 90 -1.93 3.84 -13.71
CA GLU A 90 -2.34 2.73 -14.57
C GLU A 90 -1.70 1.37 -14.22
N ASN A 91 -2.42 0.30 -14.55
CA ASN A 91 -1.96 -1.10 -14.47
C ASN A 91 -1.52 -1.55 -13.07
N SER A 92 -2.01 -0.89 -12.02
CA SER A 92 -1.67 -1.25 -10.64
C SER A 92 -2.67 -2.23 -10.06
N GLU A 93 -2.17 -3.20 -9.27
CA GLU A 93 -2.97 -4.17 -8.54
C GLU A 93 -2.92 -3.86 -7.05
N ILE A 94 -4.02 -3.40 -6.50
CA ILE A 94 -4.18 -3.11 -5.08
C ILE A 94 -5.07 -4.19 -4.48
N SER A 95 -4.53 -4.98 -3.57
CA SER A 95 -5.25 -6.09 -2.93
C SER A 95 -6.26 -5.60 -1.88
N GLU A 96 -6.93 -6.54 -1.24
CA GLU A 96 -7.95 -6.25 -0.21
C GLU A 96 -7.38 -5.55 1.02
N GLY A 97 -8.19 -4.71 1.65
CA GLY A 97 -7.88 -4.09 2.94
C GLY A 97 -6.68 -3.14 2.96
N VAL A 98 -6.16 -2.76 1.80
CA VAL A 98 -5.04 -1.82 1.69
C VAL A 98 -5.46 -0.43 2.18
N GLN A 99 -4.56 0.24 2.89
CA GLN A 99 -4.74 1.62 3.36
C GLN A 99 -3.66 2.52 2.77
N LEU A 100 -4.07 3.57 2.06
CA LEU A 100 -3.18 4.55 1.48
C LEU A 100 -3.38 5.89 2.18
N GLY A 101 -2.36 6.41 2.84
CA GLY A 101 -2.38 7.70 3.51
C GLY A 101 -2.52 8.87 2.52
N SER A 102 -2.85 10.05 3.04
CA SER A 102 -3.00 11.25 2.21
C SER A 102 -1.74 11.55 1.42
N ARG A 103 -1.90 12.00 0.18
CA ARG A 103 -0.83 12.33 -0.77
C ARG A 103 0.09 11.16 -1.14
N THR A 104 -0.36 9.92 -0.90
CA THR A 104 0.32 8.74 -1.43
C THR A 104 0.21 8.72 -2.95
N ASP A 105 1.33 8.47 -3.61
CA ASP A 105 1.44 8.39 -5.06
C ASP A 105 1.96 7.02 -5.50
N VAL A 106 1.17 6.28 -6.26
CA VAL A 106 1.51 4.97 -6.83
C VAL A 106 1.69 5.10 -8.33
N GLN A 107 2.91 4.96 -8.82
CA GLN A 107 3.36 5.35 -10.17
C GLN A 107 2.98 4.40 -11.31
N GLY A 108 2.22 3.41 -11.08
CA GLY A 108 1.75 2.48 -12.12
C GLY A 108 2.59 1.21 -12.28
N ASP A 109 1.99 0.21 -12.91
CA ASP A 109 2.53 -1.16 -13.00
C ASP A 109 2.97 -1.75 -11.65
N CYS A 110 2.38 -1.27 -10.54
CA CYS A 110 2.70 -1.65 -9.17
C CYS A 110 1.76 -2.74 -8.64
N SER A 111 2.24 -3.51 -7.66
CA SER A 111 1.37 -4.39 -6.87
C SER A 111 1.53 -4.11 -5.38
N ILE A 112 0.40 -4.05 -4.65
CA ILE A 112 0.35 -3.87 -3.20
C ILE A 112 -0.51 -4.98 -2.61
N GLY A 113 0.12 -5.80 -1.76
CA GLY A 113 -0.49 -6.96 -1.12
C GLY A 113 -1.51 -6.61 -0.04
N ALA A 114 -2.30 -7.61 0.33
CA ALA A 114 -3.42 -7.46 1.24
C ALA A 114 -3.03 -6.86 2.59
N HIS A 115 -3.92 -6.03 3.15
CA HIS A 115 -3.80 -5.41 4.47
C HIS A 115 -2.54 -4.57 4.69
N THR A 116 -1.86 -4.18 3.62
CA THR A 116 -0.70 -3.29 3.67
C THR A 116 -1.12 -1.86 3.93
N LYS A 117 -0.32 -1.14 4.72
CA LYS A 117 -0.60 0.23 5.16
C LYS A 117 0.53 1.17 4.76
N LEU A 118 0.22 2.11 3.89
CA LEU A 118 1.07 3.22 3.52
C LEU A 118 0.58 4.47 4.25
N HIS A 119 1.46 5.13 5.00
CA HIS A 119 1.16 6.40 5.64
C HIS A 119 1.18 7.55 4.64
N ALA A 120 0.98 8.78 5.13
CA ALA A 120 0.96 9.97 4.28
C ALA A 120 2.30 10.19 3.56
N ASP A 121 2.22 10.78 2.36
CA ASP A 121 3.38 11.18 1.57
C ASP A 121 4.32 10.03 1.16
N VAL A 122 3.79 8.81 1.06
CA VAL A 122 4.57 7.68 0.53
C VAL A 122 4.54 7.73 -0.99
N HIS A 123 5.73 7.65 -1.59
CA HIS A 123 5.89 7.54 -3.04
C HIS A 123 6.30 6.13 -3.43
N VAL A 124 5.52 5.49 -4.29
CA VAL A 124 5.76 4.14 -4.80
C VAL A 124 6.14 4.24 -6.28
N GLY A 125 7.43 4.14 -6.54
CA GLY A 125 7.98 4.20 -7.90
C GLY A 125 7.43 3.08 -8.80
N LYS A 126 7.36 3.34 -10.10
CA LYS A 126 6.80 2.40 -11.10
C LYS A 126 7.44 1.02 -11.02
N LYS A 127 6.64 -0.03 -11.19
CA LYS A 127 7.01 -1.44 -11.11
C LYS A 127 7.40 -1.95 -9.70
N SER A 128 7.18 -1.17 -8.65
CA SER A 128 7.38 -1.65 -7.27
C SER A 128 6.42 -2.78 -6.92
N ARG A 129 6.87 -3.70 -6.08
CA ARG A 129 6.07 -4.79 -5.53
C ARG A 129 6.14 -4.75 -4.02
N ILE A 130 4.98 -4.64 -3.39
CA ILE A 130 4.84 -4.57 -1.93
C ILE A 130 3.96 -5.75 -1.52
N GLY A 131 4.45 -6.57 -0.60
CA GLY A 131 3.79 -7.74 -0.06
C GLY A 131 2.61 -7.42 0.86
N CYS A 132 2.14 -8.43 1.56
CA CYS A 132 1.02 -8.35 2.48
C CYS A 132 1.48 -7.85 3.87
N PHE A 133 0.58 -7.15 4.58
CA PHE A 133 0.83 -6.69 5.94
C PHE A 133 2.08 -5.82 6.12
N VAL A 134 2.52 -5.15 5.06
CA VAL A 134 3.66 -4.22 5.10
C VAL A 134 3.22 -2.88 5.69
N TRP A 135 4.10 -2.25 6.45
CA TRP A 135 3.92 -0.89 6.94
C TRP A 135 4.99 0.03 6.36
N LEU A 136 4.57 0.98 5.53
CA LEU A 136 5.42 2.09 5.07
C LEU A 136 5.01 3.35 5.82
N PHE A 137 5.92 3.89 6.61
CA PHE A 137 5.69 5.09 7.41
C PHE A 137 5.81 6.37 6.57
N PRO A 138 5.45 7.56 7.13
CA PRO A 138 5.39 8.78 6.33
C PRO A 138 6.68 9.10 5.58
N GLU A 139 6.52 9.63 4.37
CA GLU A 139 7.62 10.10 3.51
C GLU A 139 8.61 8.99 3.07
N VAL A 140 8.20 7.72 3.07
CA VAL A 140 8.99 6.64 2.45
C VAL A 140 8.94 6.81 0.94
N LEU A 141 10.12 6.73 0.31
CA LEU A 141 10.31 6.92 -1.12
C LEU A 141 10.94 5.67 -1.76
N LEU A 142 10.19 5.02 -2.65
CA LEU A 142 10.65 3.92 -3.49
C LEU A 142 11.01 4.48 -4.87
N THR A 143 12.27 4.34 -5.28
CA THR A 143 12.75 4.78 -6.60
C THR A 143 12.83 3.62 -7.58
N ASN A 144 12.86 3.89 -8.88
CA ASN A 144 12.73 2.85 -9.91
C ASN A 144 13.66 3.02 -11.11
N ASP A 145 14.44 4.11 -11.18
CA ASP A 145 15.40 4.33 -12.25
C ASP A 145 16.82 4.19 -11.70
N PRO A 146 17.56 3.10 -12.08
CA PRO A 146 18.90 2.85 -11.55
C PRO A 146 19.97 3.81 -12.07
N MET A 147 19.74 4.45 -13.21
CA MET A 147 20.69 5.36 -13.88
C MET A 147 19.94 6.54 -14.51
N PRO A 148 19.30 7.41 -13.69
CA PRO A 148 18.41 8.44 -14.20
C PRO A 148 19.13 9.50 -15.04
N PRO A 149 18.58 9.90 -16.21
CA PRO A 149 17.38 9.32 -16.80
C PRO A 149 17.71 8.10 -17.64
N SER A 150 16.92 6.99 -17.48
CA SER A 150 17.09 5.79 -18.30
C SER A 150 15.76 5.19 -18.78
N GLU A 151 15.84 4.35 -19.81
CA GLU A 151 14.71 3.57 -20.33
C GLU A 151 14.41 2.35 -19.45
N THR A 152 15.33 1.96 -18.57
CA THR A 152 15.24 0.77 -17.74
C THR A 152 14.69 1.13 -16.37
N LEU A 153 13.42 0.75 -16.11
CA LEU A 153 12.78 0.96 -14.83
C LEU A 153 12.65 -0.37 -14.08
N ILE A 154 13.16 -0.39 -12.85
CA ILE A 154 13.15 -1.56 -11.95
C ILE A 154 12.66 -1.09 -10.58
N GLY A 155 11.43 -1.44 -10.23
CA GLY A 155 10.88 -1.14 -8.91
C GLY A 155 11.51 -2.02 -7.82
N PRO A 156 11.63 -1.55 -6.58
CA PRO A 156 12.01 -2.39 -5.45
C PRO A 156 10.92 -3.39 -5.09
N VAL A 157 11.34 -4.44 -4.38
CA VAL A 157 10.47 -5.48 -3.81
C VAL A 157 10.50 -5.37 -2.29
N ILE A 158 9.34 -5.25 -1.67
CA ILE A 158 9.19 -5.29 -0.21
C ILE A 158 8.31 -6.49 0.10
N GLU A 159 8.87 -7.49 0.74
CA GLU A 159 8.14 -8.71 1.07
C GLU A 159 7.23 -8.54 2.29
N ASP A 160 6.51 -9.61 2.66
CA ASP A 160 5.46 -9.59 3.68
C ASP A 160 5.96 -9.17 5.07
N TYR A 161 5.10 -8.52 5.83
CA TYR A 161 5.31 -8.11 7.22
C TYR A 161 6.49 -7.15 7.46
N CYS A 162 7.05 -6.57 6.42
CA CYS A 162 8.10 -5.57 6.56
C CYS A 162 7.59 -4.29 7.21
N VAL A 163 8.48 -3.61 7.94
CA VAL A 163 8.25 -2.28 8.50
C VAL A 163 9.33 -1.33 8.01
N VAL A 164 8.94 -0.32 7.24
CA VAL A 164 9.85 0.71 6.75
C VAL A 164 9.49 2.03 7.43
N ALA A 165 10.37 2.50 8.30
CA ALA A 165 10.12 3.71 9.10
C ALA A 165 10.23 4.99 8.25
N SER A 166 9.84 6.13 8.84
CA SER A 166 9.69 7.40 8.14
C SER A 166 10.96 7.86 7.44
N LYS A 167 10.80 8.52 6.28
CA LYS A 167 11.88 9.13 5.49
C LYS A 167 12.94 8.16 5.00
N VAL A 168 12.58 6.91 4.79
CA VAL A 168 13.49 5.92 4.19
C VAL A 168 13.45 6.07 2.67
N LEU A 169 14.64 6.08 2.06
CA LEU A 169 14.83 6.04 0.61
C LEU A 169 15.28 4.63 0.20
N ILE A 170 14.55 4.00 -0.72
CA ILE A 170 14.88 2.67 -1.26
C ILE A 170 15.25 2.80 -2.73
N PHE A 171 16.42 2.29 -3.08
CA PHE A 171 16.97 2.33 -4.44
C PHE A 171 16.28 1.30 -5.36
N PRO A 172 16.38 1.49 -6.69
CA PRO A 172 15.79 0.60 -7.67
C PRO A 172 16.30 -0.84 -7.55
N GLY A 173 15.41 -1.82 -7.77
CA GLY A 173 15.75 -3.24 -7.81
C GLY A 173 16.10 -3.88 -6.47
N ILE A 174 16.05 -3.15 -5.37
CA ILE A 174 16.37 -3.66 -4.03
C ILE A 174 15.22 -4.53 -3.51
N THR A 175 15.59 -5.62 -2.82
CA THR A 175 14.66 -6.48 -2.09
C THR A 175 14.81 -6.27 -0.59
N ILE A 176 13.69 -5.98 0.09
CA ILE A 176 13.59 -6.03 1.56
C ILE A 176 12.82 -7.30 1.90
N ALA A 177 13.54 -8.31 2.42
CA ALA A 177 12.97 -9.61 2.69
C ALA A 177 12.02 -9.60 3.91
N SER A 178 11.17 -10.60 3.97
CA SER A 178 10.04 -10.69 4.92
C SER A 178 10.44 -10.43 6.38
N ASN A 179 9.56 -9.76 7.12
CA ASN A 179 9.76 -9.42 8.53
C ASN A 179 10.97 -8.49 8.81
N ALA A 180 11.61 -7.95 7.79
CA ALA A 180 12.68 -6.97 7.99
C ALA A 180 12.14 -5.61 8.44
N VAL A 181 12.99 -4.87 9.13
CA VAL A 181 12.70 -3.51 9.62
C VAL A 181 13.78 -2.55 9.13
N VAL A 182 13.37 -1.44 8.55
CA VAL A 182 14.30 -0.38 8.14
C VAL A 182 14.07 0.84 9.03
N ALA A 183 15.13 1.29 9.71
CA ALA A 183 15.09 2.43 10.62
C ALA A 183 14.86 3.76 9.87
N ALA A 184 14.24 4.71 10.55
CA ALA A 184 13.92 6.03 9.97
C ALA A 184 15.15 6.75 9.41
N GLY A 185 14.94 7.46 8.29
CA GLY A 185 15.97 8.24 7.63
C GLY A 185 17.06 7.42 6.92
N SER A 186 16.89 6.11 6.80
CA SER A 186 17.88 5.24 6.15
C SER A 186 17.83 5.34 4.63
N VAL A 187 18.96 5.08 3.99
CA VAL A 187 19.09 4.98 2.52
C VAL A 187 19.51 3.56 2.15
N VAL A 188 18.56 2.79 1.60
CA VAL A 188 18.74 1.38 1.28
C VAL A 188 19.27 1.23 -0.14
N LYS A 189 20.52 0.76 -0.28
CA LYS A 189 21.23 0.57 -1.55
C LYS A 189 21.65 -0.89 -1.81
N ALA A 190 21.29 -1.80 -0.92
CA ALA A 190 21.51 -3.22 -1.04
C ALA A 190 20.34 -3.98 -0.39
N ASP A 191 20.14 -5.23 -0.77
CA ASP A 191 19.10 -6.09 -0.24
C ASP A 191 19.20 -6.23 1.28
N ILE A 192 18.05 -6.29 1.94
CA ILE A 192 17.95 -6.46 3.39
C ILE A 192 17.46 -7.89 3.67
N PRO A 193 18.23 -8.70 4.39
CA PRO A 193 17.83 -10.07 4.74
C PRO A 193 16.59 -10.12 5.65
N GLU A 194 15.92 -11.26 5.64
CA GLU A 194 14.79 -11.55 6.53
C GLU A 194 15.16 -11.34 8.01
N TRP A 195 14.19 -10.90 8.81
CA TRP A 195 14.35 -10.65 10.26
C TRP A 195 15.45 -9.67 10.64
N THR A 196 15.90 -8.85 9.72
CA THR A 196 16.99 -7.89 9.93
C THR A 196 16.47 -6.49 10.22
N LEU A 197 16.99 -5.85 11.26
CA LEU A 197 16.96 -4.40 11.40
C LEU A 197 18.12 -3.81 10.59
N ALA A 198 17.80 -2.97 9.60
CA ALA A 198 18.81 -2.20 8.86
C ALA A 198 18.71 -0.72 9.18
N SER A 199 19.84 -0.01 9.22
CA SER A 199 19.86 1.43 9.49
C SER A 199 21.06 2.14 8.86
N GLY A 200 20.92 3.44 8.64
CA GLY A 200 22.00 4.33 8.20
C GLY A 200 21.95 4.71 6.72
N ASN A 201 22.95 5.47 6.27
CA ASN A 201 23.18 5.89 4.89
C ASN A 201 24.65 5.62 4.48
N PRO A 202 24.94 4.57 3.70
CA PRO A 202 24.01 3.52 3.27
C PRO A 202 23.51 2.65 4.46
N ALA A 203 22.29 2.15 4.34
CA ALA A 203 21.71 1.24 5.33
C ALA A 203 22.50 -0.08 5.38
N LYS A 204 22.79 -0.52 6.59
CA LYS A 204 23.49 -1.79 6.86
C LYS A 204 22.71 -2.61 7.88
N PRO A 205 22.80 -3.94 7.85
CA PRO A 205 22.29 -4.79 8.92
C PRO A 205 22.85 -4.39 10.28
N ALA A 206 22.00 -4.17 11.26
CA ALA A 206 22.36 -3.78 12.62
C ALA A 206 22.16 -4.93 13.62
N CYS A 207 21.01 -5.61 13.58
CA CYS A 207 20.73 -6.76 14.44
C CYS A 207 19.52 -7.56 13.92
N ASP A 208 19.27 -8.71 14.55
CA ASP A 208 18.03 -9.46 14.38
C ASP A 208 16.87 -8.74 15.09
N VAL A 209 15.77 -8.48 14.38
CA VAL A 209 14.61 -7.77 14.95
C VAL A 209 13.97 -8.51 16.12
N ARG A 210 14.13 -9.83 16.20
CA ARG A 210 13.55 -10.68 17.27
C ARG A 210 14.18 -10.45 18.64
N ILE A 211 15.35 -9.82 18.72
CA ILE A 211 15.98 -9.44 19.99
C ILE A 211 15.46 -8.10 20.54
N LEU A 212 14.79 -7.30 19.69
CA LEU A 212 14.30 -5.98 20.07
C LEU A 212 13.18 -6.07 21.10
N ARG A 213 13.20 -5.16 22.05
CA ARG A 213 12.21 -5.06 23.13
C ARG A 213 11.39 -3.78 23.02
N MET A 214 10.18 -3.83 23.59
CA MET A 214 9.33 -2.67 23.65
C MET A 214 9.92 -1.56 24.54
N PRO A 215 9.91 -0.32 24.08
CA PRO A 215 10.25 0.81 24.96
C PRO A 215 9.37 0.79 26.21
N GLY A 216 10.00 0.84 27.39
CA GLY A 216 9.29 0.80 28.67
C GLY A 216 8.87 -0.58 29.17
N ASN A 217 8.97 -1.64 28.36
CA ASN A 217 8.72 -3.03 28.78
C ASN A 217 9.77 -4.01 28.22
N PRO A 218 10.92 -4.17 28.88
CA PRO A 218 12.01 -5.02 28.40
C PRO A 218 11.67 -6.52 28.38
N LYS A 219 10.57 -6.94 28.99
CA LYS A 219 10.11 -8.33 28.93
C LYS A 219 9.34 -8.64 27.64
N GLU A 220 8.80 -7.63 26.96
CA GLU A 220 8.00 -7.77 25.76
C GLU A 220 8.84 -7.59 24.50
N LYS A 221 8.75 -8.54 23.56
CA LYS A 221 9.39 -8.45 22.26
C LYS A 221 8.65 -7.45 21.38
N ALA A 222 9.39 -6.58 20.68
CA ALA A 222 8.81 -5.65 19.73
C ALA A 222 8.38 -6.34 18.42
N TYR A 223 9.05 -7.41 18.04
CA TYR A 223 8.79 -8.15 16.79
C TYR A 223 8.69 -9.65 17.02
N PRO A 224 7.93 -10.36 16.22
CA PRO A 224 7.07 -9.83 15.15
C PRO A 224 5.94 -8.96 15.72
N TRP A 225 5.71 -7.83 15.09
CA TRP A 225 4.73 -6.83 15.57
C TRP A 225 3.29 -7.38 15.65
N ARG A 226 2.95 -8.34 14.79
CA ARG A 226 1.63 -8.97 14.76
C ARG A 226 1.27 -9.73 16.04
N ASN A 227 2.22 -10.10 16.86
CA ASN A 227 1.96 -10.77 18.15
C ASN A 227 1.35 -9.82 19.19
N ARG A 228 1.39 -8.50 18.96
CA ARG A 228 0.95 -7.49 19.94
C ARG A 228 0.15 -6.33 19.35
N PHE A 229 0.13 -6.16 18.04
CA PHE A 229 -0.53 -5.05 17.38
C PHE A 229 -1.56 -5.56 16.37
N HIS A 230 -2.85 -5.38 16.70
CA HIS A 230 -3.96 -5.90 15.93
C HIS A 230 -4.89 -4.80 15.39
N ARG A 231 -4.61 -3.55 15.74
CA ARG A 231 -5.48 -2.43 15.39
C ARG A 231 -5.68 -2.30 13.87
N GLY A 232 -6.97 -2.33 13.47
CA GLY A 232 -7.37 -2.12 12.08
C GLY A 232 -7.09 -3.30 11.15
N TYR A 233 -7.02 -4.52 11.70
CA TYR A 233 -7.02 -5.78 10.95
C TYR A 233 -8.32 -6.55 11.17
N PRO A 234 -8.79 -7.34 10.19
CA PRO A 234 -9.95 -8.21 10.34
C PRO A 234 -9.77 -9.21 11.48
N GLN A 235 -10.85 -9.54 12.18
CA GLN A 235 -10.79 -10.41 13.36
C GLN A 235 -10.29 -11.82 13.03
N GLU A 236 -10.66 -12.37 11.89
CA GLU A 236 -10.20 -13.67 11.40
C GLU A 236 -8.68 -13.71 11.16
N VAL A 237 -8.11 -12.61 10.66
CA VAL A 237 -6.65 -12.47 10.48
C VAL A 237 -5.95 -12.41 11.83
N VAL A 238 -6.48 -11.64 12.77
CA VAL A 238 -5.93 -11.53 14.13
C VAL A 238 -5.99 -12.88 14.84
N GLN A 239 -7.08 -13.61 14.72
CA GLN A 239 -7.24 -14.94 15.31
C GLN A 239 -6.18 -15.93 14.77
N ALA A 240 -5.97 -15.94 13.45
CA ALA A 240 -4.93 -16.78 12.84
C ALA A 240 -3.52 -16.44 13.34
N TRP A 241 -3.21 -15.16 13.57
CA TRP A 241 -1.91 -14.77 14.16
C TRP A 241 -1.76 -15.22 15.61
N ILE A 242 -2.83 -15.18 16.43
CA ILE A 242 -2.81 -15.64 17.82
C ILE A 242 -2.53 -17.13 17.85
N GLU A 243 -3.24 -17.93 17.05
CA GLU A 243 -3.08 -19.37 16.97
C GLU A 243 -1.65 -19.76 16.54
N GLN A 244 -1.08 -19.09 15.54
CA GLN A 244 0.31 -19.30 15.13
C GLN A 244 1.30 -18.99 16.26
N ALA A 245 1.08 -17.90 17.01
CA ALA A 245 1.94 -17.53 18.11
C ALA A 245 1.90 -18.53 19.27
N GLU A 246 0.74 -19.12 19.55
CA GLU A 246 0.54 -20.16 20.56
C GLU A 246 1.21 -21.49 20.15
N THR A 247 1.04 -21.91 18.90
CA THR A 247 1.71 -23.10 18.37
C THR A 247 3.23 -22.99 18.51
N MET A 248 3.81 -21.87 18.13
CA MET A 248 5.26 -21.64 18.25
C MET A 248 5.76 -21.60 19.71
N ARG A 249 4.90 -21.32 20.69
CA ARG A 249 5.25 -21.39 22.11
C ARG A 249 5.25 -22.81 22.66
N ASN A 250 4.37 -23.67 22.14
CA ASN A 250 4.20 -25.05 22.58
C ASN A 250 5.25 -26.00 21.96
N GLU A 251 5.93 -25.57 20.89
CA GLU A 251 7.00 -26.34 20.22
C GLU A 251 8.41 -26.04 20.78
N LYS A 252 8.52 -25.18 21.81
CA LYS A 252 9.77 -24.81 22.52
C LYS A 252 9.79 -25.32 23.94
#